data_b83fb0c46ae45c441b6e1e2220ea56b7
#
_entry.id   b83fb0c46ae45c441b6e1e2220ea56b7
#
_cell.length_a   1.000
_cell.length_b   1.000
_cell.length_c   1.000
_cell.angle_alpha   90.00
_cell.angle_beta   90.00
_cell.angle_gamma   90.00
#
_symmetry.space_group_name_H-M   'P 1'
#
loop_
_entity.id
_entity.type
_entity.pdbx_description
1 polymer ?
#
loop_
_entity_poly.entity_id
_entity_poly.type
_entity_poly.pdbx_seq_one_letter_code
_entity_poly.pdbx_strand_id
1 'polypeptide(L)'
;YRFNEMNKLILILSIYKRSGNKYVGYSVHNLFGECLERREELIDEKDSIQTNEFKIGMERYVERYPKISVIGVSMPSDDVGGRVGSAIRHDSQSKRLSSHLEKHFNIPIFFETDINAATLGCYKRCKNQEYVSGIILVPGKIPGCGFCYNGSVLRGKDGMAGEIRYFPMYNDVGVLPSESLQADDLAIRTIRAVMCVLNPGYVAIYSETLKPGLIERLKKQISTAA
;
A
#
# COMPACT_ATOMS: atom_id res chain seq x y z
N TYR A 1 32.99 -8.93 14.24
CA TYR A 1 31.60 -9.00 14.72
C TYR A 1 30.73 -9.50 13.58
N ARG A 2 29.94 -10.58 13.80
CA ARG A 2 28.96 -11.06 12.84
C ARG A 2 27.61 -10.44 13.18
N PHE A 3 26.97 -9.82 12.21
CA PHE A 3 25.60 -9.31 12.36
C PHE A 3 24.64 -10.48 12.61
N ASN A 4 23.79 -10.36 13.62
CA ASN A 4 22.78 -11.37 13.94
C ASN A 4 21.43 -10.87 13.49
N GLU A 5 20.99 -11.33 12.31
CA GLU A 5 19.71 -10.96 11.69
C GLU A 5 18.50 -11.42 12.48
N MET A 6 18.67 -12.43 13.34
CA MET A 6 17.63 -12.99 14.20
C MET A 6 17.56 -12.33 15.59
N ASN A 7 18.37 -11.31 15.84
CA ASN A 7 18.40 -10.64 17.14
C ASN A 7 17.09 -9.86 17.41
N LYS A 8 16.51 -9.30 16.36
CA LYS A 8 15.21 -8.64 16.38
C LYS A 8 14.37 -9.11 15.20
N LEU A 9 13.06 -9.16 15.40
CA LEU A 9 12.09 -9.55 14.37
C LEU A 9 11.10 -8.43 14.14
N ILE A 10 10.47 -8.46 12.98
CA ILE A 10 9.45 -7.51 12.54
C ILE A 10 8.19 -8.30 12.24
N LEU A 11 7.08 -7.94 12.87
CA LEU A 11 5.75 -8.42 12.49
C LEU A 11 5.12 -7.45 11.50
N ILE A 12 4.65 -7.96 10.37
CA ILE A 12 3.92 -7.17 9.37
C ILE A 12 2.50 -7.70 9.27
N LEU A 13 1.53 -6.80 9.42
CA LEU A 13 0.14 -7.02 9.11
C LEU A 13 -0.18 -6.36 7.77
N SER A 14 -0.85 -7.09 6.89
CA SER A 14 -1.34 -6.56 5.62
C SER A 14 -2.84 -6.80 5.52
N ILE A 15 -3.63 -5.74 5.50
CA ILE A 15 -5.07 -5.81 5.28
C ILE A 15 -5.31 -5.54 3.80
N TYR A 16 -6.03 -6.42 3.13
CA TYR A 16 -6.29 -6.29 1.69
C TYR A 16 -7.56 -7.03 1.27
N LYS A 17 -8.06 -6.68 0.08
CA LYS A 17 -9.16 -7.40 -0.58
C LYS A 17 -8.62 -8.19 -1.76
N ARG A 18 -9.12 -9.41 -1.93
CA ARG A 18 -8.83 -10.28 -3.06
C ARG A 18 -10.10 -11.02 -3.45
N SER A 19 -10.50 -10.91 -4.73
CA SER A 19 -11.71 -11.55 -5.27
C SER A 19 -12.97 -11.23 -4.45
N GLY A 20 -13.13 -9.99 -3.99
CA GLY A 20 -14.27 -9.51 -3.21
C GLY A 20 -14.23 -9.86 -1.72
N ASN A 21 -13.30 -10.68 -1.26
CA ASN A 21 -13.15 -11.06 0.14
C ASN A 21 -12.05 -10.22 0.81
N LYS A 22 -12.23 -9.95 2.11
CA LYS A 22 -11.25 -9.22 2.93
C LYS A 22 -10.37 -10.18 3.70
N TYR A 23 -9.08 -9.93 3.70
CA TYR A 23 -8.05 -10.75 4.35
C TYR A 23 -7.17 -9.91 5.26
N VAL A 24 -6.64 -10.56 6.28
CA VAL A 24 -5.46 -10.09 7.00
C VAL A 24 -4.32 -11.08 6.79
N GLY A 25 -3.19 -10.59 6.33
CA GLY A 25 -1.95 -11.34 6.24
C GLY A 25 -1.04 -10.97 7.41
N TYR A 26 -0.55 -11.97 8.12
CA TYR A 26 0.48 -11.85 9.14
C TYR A 26 1.79 -12.41 8.58
N SER A 27 2.88 -11.69 8.72
CA SER A 27 4.20 -12.22 8.38
C SER A 27 5.26 -11.75 9.35
N VAL A 28 6.17 -12.66 9.71
CA VAL A 28 7.31 -12.38 10.59
C VAL A 28 8.58 -12.37 9.75
N HIS A 29 9.37 -11.33 9.91
CA HIS A 29 10.59 -11.12 9.15
C HIS A 29 11.78 -10.90 10.07
N ASN A 30 12.97 -11.34 9.62
CA ASN A 30 14.24 -10.99 10.25
C ASN A 30 14.72 -9.59 9.78
N LEU A 31 15.86 -9.15 10.29
CA LEU A 31 16.43 -7.83 9.95
C LEU A 31 16.95 -7.73 8.50
N PHE A 32 17.09 -8.83 7.76
CA PHE A 32 17.37 -8.81 6.33
C PHE A 32 16.10 -8.77 5.47
N GLY A 33 14.91 -8.84 6.10
CA GLY A 33 13.63 -8.87 5.41
C GLY A 33 13.24 -10.26 4.91
N GLU A 34 13.95 -11.31 5.32
CA GLU A 34 13.59 -12.69 5.01
C GLU A 34 12.34 -13.07 5.81
N CYS A 35 11.37 -13.66 5.12
CA CYS A 35 10.10 -14.09 5.72
C CYS A 35 10.30 -15.44 6.44
N LEU A 36 10.09 -15.46 7.74
CA LEU A 36 10.20 -16.66 8.58
C LEU A 36 8.87 -17.42 8.66
N GLU A 37 7.77 -16.70 8.72
CA GLU A 37 6.41 -17.23 8.74
C GLU A 37 5.47 -16.27 8.02
N ARG A 38 4.51 -16.82 7.28
CA ARG A 38 3.41 -16.07 6.69
C ARG A 38 2.12 -16.86 6.81
N ARG A 39 1.05 -16.15 7.19
CA ARG A 39 -0.30 -16.68 7.27
C ARG A 39 -1.31 -15.66 6.80
N GLU A 40 -2.37 -16.12 6.16
CA GLU A 40 -3.50 -15.30 5.72
C GLU A 40 -4.77 -15.83 6.41
N GLU A 41 -5.60 -14.92 6.87
CA GLU A 41 -6.88 -15.23 7.49
C GLU A 41 -7.98 -14.43 6.81
N LEU A 42 -9.10 -15.07 6.48
CA LEU A 42 -10.30 -14.41 5.99
C LEU A 42 -10.95 -13.69 7.17
N ILE A 43 -11.36 -12.46 6.96
CA ILE A 43 -12.02 -11.62 7.96
C ILE A 43 -13.35 -11.11 7.43
N ASP A 44 -14.29 -10.79 8.34
CA ASP A 44 -15.55 -10.17 7.93
C ASP A 44 -15.29 -8.76 7.36
N GLU A 45 -16.11 -8.33 6.41
CA GLU A 45 -16.02 -6.98 5.86
C GLU A 45 -16.17 -5.88 6.92
N LYS A 46 -16.92 -6.15 8.00
CA LYS A 46 -17.13 -5.24 9.12
C LYS A 46 -15.94 -5.16 10.06
N ASP A 47 -15.03 -6.14 10.00
CA ASP A 47 -13.84 -6.13 10.85
C ASP A 47 -12.90 -5.02 10.41
N SER A 48 -12.42 -4.30 11.38
CA SER A 48 -11.45 -3.22 11.21
C SER A 48 -10.29 -3.43 12.18
N ILE A 49 -9.20 -2.74 11.96
CA ILE A 49 -8.03 -2.79 12.86
C ILE A 49 -8.37 -2.36 14.31
N GLN A 50 -9.53 -1.79 14.51
CA GLN A 50 -10.04 -1.40 15.83
C GLN A 50 -10.74 -2.54 16.55
N THR A 51 -11.00 -3.67 15.86
CA THR A 51 -11.66 -4.83 16.47
C THR A 51 -10.67 -5.67 17.27
N ASN A 52 -11.20 -6.42 18.24
CA ASN A 52 -10.38 -7.26 19.10
C ASN A 52 -9.70 -8.41 18.34
N GLU A 53 -10.25 -8.84 17.21
CA GLU A 53 -9.72 -9.91 16.38
C GLU A 53 -8.30 -9.61 15.90
N PHE A 54 -8.06 -8.39 15.44
CA PHE A 54 -6.71 -7.95 15.04
C PHE A 54 -5.72 -7.94 16.19
N LYS A 55 -6.18 -7.48 17.35
CA LYS A 55 -5.38 -7.46 18.56
C LYS A 55 -5.00 -8.89 18.99
N ILE A 56 -5.96 -9.79 19.04
CA ILE A 56 -5.73 -11.21 19.35
C ILE A 56 -4.78 -11.86 18.35
N GLY A 57 -4.95 -11.54 17.05
CA GLY A 57 -4.04 -11.99 16.01
C GLY A 57 -2.59 -11.54 16.25
N MET A 58 -2.39 -10.25 16.57
CA MET A 58 -1.06 -9.71 16.89
C MET A 58 -0.48 -10.34 18.17
N GLU A 59 -1.28 -10.48 19.24
CA GLU A 59 -0.87 -11.09 20.50
C GLU A 59 -0.28 -12.49 20.29
N ARG A 60 -0.94 -13.33 19.51
CA ARG A 60 -0.48 -14.68 19.16
C ARG A 60 0.93 -14.69 18.57
N TYR A 61 1.24 -13.72 17.69
CA TYR A 61 2.57 -13.63 17.07
C TYR A 61 3.62 -13.04 18.01
N VAL A 62 3.26 -12.03 18.81
CA VAL A 62 4.18 -11.42 19.78
C VAL A 62 4.57 -12.43 20.87
N GLU A 63 3.62 -13.22 21.34
CA GLU A 63 3.88 -14.32 22.30
C GLU A 63 4.77 -15.41 21.71
N ARG A 64 4.48 -15.82 20.47
CA ARG A 64 5.24 -16.88 19.78
C ARG A 64 6.66 -16.44 19.39
N TYR A 65 6.83 -15.16 19.09
CA TYR A 65 8.10 -14.57 18.68
C TYR A 65 8.52 -13.40 19.62
N PRO A 66 9.06 -13.69 20.80
CA PRO A 66 9.38 -12.65 21.80
C PRO A 66 10.43 -11.62 21.34
N LYS A 67 11.12 -11.89 20.22
CA LYS A 67 12.08 -10.95 19.60
C LYS A 67 11.43 -9.94 18.65
N ILE A 68 10.12 -9.97 18.46
CA ILE A 68 9.41 -8.94 17.72
C ILE A 68 9.61 -7.61 18.43
N SER A 69 10.19 -6.66 17.72
CA SER A 69 10.56 -5.35 18.25
C SER A 69 9.92 -4.19 17.49
N VAL A 70 9.25 -4.49 16.38
CA VAL A 70 8.53 -3.52 15.56
C VAL A 70 7.34 -4.23 14.91
N ILE A 71 6.22 -3.52 14.81
CA ILE A 71 5.04 -3.96 14.07
C ILE A 71 4.77 -2.96 12.95
N GLY A 72 4.68 -3.44 11.71
CA GLY A 72 4.24 -2.68 10.55
C GLY A 72 2.82 -3.07 10.17
N VAL A 73 1.98 -2.09 9.88
CA VAL A 73 0.60 -2.31 9.43
C VAL A 73 0.40 -1.65 8.08
N SER A 74 0.06 -2.46 7.08
CA SER A 74 -0.28 -2.01 5.73
C SER A 74 -1.78 -2.21 5.49
N MET A 75 -2.48 -1.17 5.03
CA MET A 75 -3.92 -1.23 4.80
C MET A 75 -4.35 -0.31 3.67
N PRO A 76 -5.48 -0.61 2.99
CA PRO A 76 -6.09 0.31 2.04
C PRO A 76 -6.48 1.63 2.70
N SER A 77 -6.35 2.74 1.96
CA SER A 77 -6.74 4.06 2.45
C SER A 77 -8.23 4.16 2.81
N ASP A 78 -9.08 3.37 2.18
CA ASP A 78 -10.53 3.33 2.43
C ASP A 78 -10.89 2.72 3.80
N ASP A 79 -10.06 1.83 4.33
CA ASP A 79 -10.29 1.17 5.62
C ASP A 79 -10.01 2.09 6.83
N VAL A 80 -9.45 3.27 6.59
CA VAL A 80 -9.15 4.28 7.62
C VAL A 80 -10.25 5.36 7.73
N GLY A 81 -11.48 5.05 7.35
CA GLY A 81 -12.62 5.95 7.52
C GLY A 81 -12.84 6.96 6.39
N GLY A 82 -12.47 6.61 5.15
CA GLY A 82 -12.84 7.37 3.95
C GLY A 82 -12.15 8.72 3.79
N ARG A 83 -11.19 9.03 4.59
CA ARG A 83 -10.34 10.21 4.46
C ARG A 83 -8.98 9.81 3.93
N VAL A 84 -8.61 10.47 2.87
CA VAL A 84 -7.36 10.54 2.14
C VAL A 84 -6.13 9.99 2.89
N GLY A 85 -5.24 9.28 2.21
CA GLY A 85 -4.03 8.62 2.75
C GLY A 85 -3.11 9.47 3.64
N SER A 86 -3.24 10.81 3.61
CA SER A 86 -2.64 11.73 4.57
C SER A 86 -3.16 11.52 5.99
N ALA A 87 -4.38 11.00 6.15
CA ALA A 87 -5.05 10.84 7.42
C ALA A 87 -4.39 9.80 8.32
N ILE A 88 -3.70 8.80 7.75
CA ILE A 88 -3.03 7.75 8.56
C ILE A 88 -2.01 8.35 9.53
N ARG A 89 -1.37 9.47 9.18
CA ARG A 89 -0.38 10.13 10.06
C ARG A 89 -0.89 11.34 10.81
N HIS A 90 -1.94 12.01 10.30
CA HIS A 90 -2.41 13.29 10.83
C HIS A 90 -3.81 13.24 11.45
N ASP A 91 -4.59 12.20 11.18
CA ASP A 91 -5.89 12.05 11.81
C ASP A 91 -5.75 11.69 13.30
N SER A 92 -6.55 12.36 14.11
CA SER A 92 -6.64 12.12 15.55
C SER A 92 -7.02 10.66 15.87
N GLN A 93 -7.76 10.00 14.99
CA GLN A 93 -8.27 8.64 15.19
C GLN A 93 -7.18 7.58 14.95
N SER A 94 -6.39 7.70 13.89
CA SER A 94 -5.28 6.78 13.64
C SER A 94 -4.12 6.97 14.62
N LYS A 95 -3.86 8.21 15.07
CA LYS A 95 -2.92 8.48 16.16
C LYS A 95 -3.37 7.87 17.48
N ARG A 96 -4.67 7.92 17.78
CA ARG A 96 -5.22 7.26 18.98
C ARG A 96 -5.10 5.75 18.90
N LEU A 97 -5.35 5.17 17.72
CA LEU A 97 -5.22 3.74 17.51
C LEU A 97 -3.77 3.28 17.65
N SER A 98 -2.81 3.94 16.98
CA SER A 98 -1.40 3.58 17.11
C SER A 98 -0.94 3.69 18.56
N SER A 99 -1.26 4.80 19.24
CA SER A 99 -0.90 5.00 20.64
C SER A 99 -1.54 3.97 21.57
N HIS A 100 -2.77 3.54 21.28
CA HIS A 100 -3.45 2.51 22.07
C HIS A 100 -2.77 1.15 21.89
N LEU A 101 -2.48 0.76 20.65
CA LEU A 101 -1.81 -0.50 20.33
C LEU A 101 -0.36 -0.51 20.83
N GLU A 102 0.38 0.58 20.66
CA GLU A 102 1.75 0.71 21.17
C GLU A 102 1.83 0.56 22.69
N LYS A 103 0.89 1.18 23.42
CA LYS A 103 0.81 1.01 24.87
C LYS A 103 0.48 -0.42 25.27
N HIS A 104 -0.37 -1.10 24.51
CA HIS A 104 -0.77 -2.46 24.81
C HIS A 104 0.38 -3.46 24.58
N PHE A 105 1.07 -3.35 23.44
CA PHE A 105 2.15 -4.26 23.09
C PHE A 105 3.52 -3.85 23.65
N ASN A 106 3.67 -2.62 24.08
CA ASN A 106 4.98 -2.01 24.40
C ASN A 106 6.01 -2.15 23.26
N ILE A 107 5.51 -2.11 22.01
CA ILE A 107 6.27 -2.27 20.76
C ILE A 107 5.89 -1.10 19.85
N PRO A 108 6.84 -0.42 19.18
CA PRO A 108 6.53 0.59 18.17
C PRO A 108 5.70 0.02 17.03
N ILE A 109 4.64 0.75 16.61
CA ILE A 109 3.74 0.35 15.54
C ILE A 109 3.71 1.42 14.46
N PHE A 110 3.97 1.02 13.21
CA PHE A 110 3.98 1.90 12.05
C PHE A 110 2.86 1.54 11.09
N PHE A 111 2.10 2.53 10.67
CA PHE A 111 1.05 2.41 9.67
C PHE A 111 1.50 2.97 8.33
N GLU A 112 1.15 2.27 7.26
CA GLU A 112 1.36 2.74 5.88
C GLU A 112 0.18 2.30 4.99
N THR A 113 -0.05 3.03 3.88
CA THR A 113 -0.99 2.57 2.87
C THR A 113 -0.41 1.37 2.11
N ASP A 114 -1.29 0.49 1.66
CA ASP A 114 -0.93 -0.70 0.89
C ASP A 114 -0.10 -0.35 -0.36
N ILE A 115 -0.51 0.68 -1.10
CA ILE A 115 0.19 1.09 -2.31
C ILE A 115 1.57 1.70 -2.02
N ASN A 116 1.72 2.48 -0.96
CA ASN A 116 3.02 3.02 -0.56
C ASN A 116 3.97 1.91 -0.10
N ALA A 117 3.46 0.98 0.71
CA ALA A 117 4.24 -0.19 1.16
C ALA A 117 4.68 -1.05 -0.03
N ALA A 118 3.76 -1.32 -0.98
CA ALA A 118 4.07 -2.07 -2.21
C ALA A 118 5.08 -1.34 -3.09
N THR A 119 4.96 -0.01 -3.24
CA THR A 119 5.89 0.80 -4.03
C THR A 119 7.29 0.80 -3.43
N LEU A 120 7.40 0.95 -2.11
CA LEU A 120 8.68 0.84 -1.41
C LEU A 120 9.30 -0.56 -1.54
N GLY A 121 8.47 -1.61 -1.45
CA GLY A 121 8.90 -2.99 -1.67
C GLY A 121 9.39 -3.22 -3.11
N CYS A 122 8.73 -2.63 -4.10
CA CYS A 122 9.17 -2.64 -5.49
C CYS A 122 10.53 -1.93 -5.65
N TYR A 123 10.67 -0.72 -5.11
CA TYR A 123 11.93 0.02 -5.13
C TYR A 123 13.11 -0.81 -4.60
N LYS A 124 12.92 -1.53 -3.50
CA LYS A 124 13.96 -2.40 -2.92
C LYS A 124 14.39 -3.56 -3.84
N ARG A 125 13.53 -3.98 -4.76
CA ARG A 125 13.82 -5.03 -5.75
C ARG A 125 14.37 -4.47 -7.07
N CYS A 126 13.99 -3.26 -7.44
CA CYS A 126 14.44 -2.61 -8.66
C CYS A 126 15.85 -2.05 -8.44
N LYS A 127 16.87 -2.76 -8.94
CA LYS A 127 18.25 -2.28 -8.88
C LYS A 127 18.42 -1.05 -9.78
N ASN A 128 19.18 -0.07 -9.30
CA ASN A 128 19.58 1.14 -10.05
C ASN A 128 18.42 2.06 -10.49
N GLN A 129 17.31 2.05 -9.77
CA GLN A 129 16.21 2.99 -9.99
C GLN A 129 16.13 3.96 -8.82
N GLU A 130 16.25 5.25 -9.11
CA GLU A 130 16.08 6.30 -8.09
C GLU A 130 14.61 6.57 -7.82
N TYR A 131 13.78 6.50 -8.86
CA TYR A 131 12.37 6.84 -8.82
C TYR A 131 11.49 5.68 -9.29
N VAL A 132 10.61 5.23 -8.40
CA VAL A 132 9.64 4.15 -8.66
C VAL A 132 8.24 4.66 -8.34
N SER A 133 7.30 4.42 -9.26
CA SER A 133 5.87 4.64 -9.04
C SER A 133 5.14 3.30 -8.96
N GLY A 134 4.27 3.14 -7.97
CA GLY A 134 3.34 2.03 -7.86
C GLY A 134 1.93 2.49 -8.21
N ILE A 135 1.20 1.70 -8.98
CA ILE A 135 -0.19 1.97 -9.34
C ILE A 135 -1.01 0.70 -9.08
N ILE A 136 -2.03 0.81 -8.25
CA ILE A 136 -2.99 -0.27 -8.00
C ILE A 136 -4.27 -0.02 -8.79
N LEU A 137 -4.68 -1.01 -9.56
CA LEU A 137 -5.89 -0.98 -10.38
C LEU A 137 -6.91 -1.98 -9.82
N VAL A 138 -7.97 -1.47 -9.22
CA VAL A 138 -9.08 -2.29 -8.71
C VAL A 138 -10.33 -2.01 -9.54
N PRO A 139 -10.99 -3.05 -10.09
CA PRO A 139 -12.22 -2.86 -10.86
C PRO A 139 -13.27 -2.06 -10.10
N GLY A 140 -13.87 -1.06 -10.78
CA GLY A 140 -14.90 -0.21 -10.19
C GLY A 140 -14.41 0.79 -9.13
N LYS A 141 -13.08 0.93 -8.97
CA LYS A 141 -12.50 1.92 -8.06
C LYS A 141 -11.54 2.87 -8.77
N ILE A 142 -11.35 4.03 -8.17
CA ILE A 142 -10.29 4.96 -8.60
C ILE A 142 -8.94 4.29 -8.31
N PRO A 143 -8.01 4.30 -9.29
CA PRO A 143 -6.67 3.78 -9.06
C PRO A 143 -5.98 4.44 -7.88
N GLY A 144 -5.19 3.69 -7.11
CA GLY A 144 -4.29 4.23 -6.09
C GLY A 144 -2.88 4.40 -6.65
N CYS A 145 -2.16 5.44 -6.21
CA CYS A 145 -0.76 5.63 -6.57
C CYS A 145 0.12 5.82 -5.34
N GLY A 146 1.33 5.26 -5.42
CA GLY A 146 2.41 5.49 -4.46
C GLY A 146 3.69 5.87 -5.19
N PHE A 147 4.52 6.69 -4.57
CA PHE A 147 5.75 7.20 -5.15
C PHE A 147 6.91 6.99 -4.20
N CYS A 148 8.02 6.46 -4.71
CA CYS A 148 9.24 6.27 -3.95
C CYS A 148 10.42 6.91 -4.69
N TYR A 149 11.16 7.76 -3.99
CA TYR A 149 12.37 8.42 -4.49
C TYR A 149 13.51 8.15 -3.52
N ASN A 150 14.62 7.62 -4.02
CA ASN A 150 15.80 7.27 -3.20
C ASN A 150 15.47 6.50 -1.91
N GLY A 151 14.55 5.54 -2.01
CA GLY A 151 14.18 4.70 -0.87
C GLY A 151 13.22 5.34 0.13
N SER A 152 12.70 6.52 -0.17
CA SER A 152 11.73 7.23 0.66
C SER A 152 10.40 7.39 -0.07
N VAL A 153 9.30 7.09 0.61
CA VAL A 153 7.95 7.33 0.08
C VAL A 153 7.69 8.82 0.03
N LEU A 154 7.32 9.34 -1.14
CA LEU A 154 6.88 10.72 -1.32
C LEU A 154 5.44 10.87 -0.85
N ARG A 155 5.24 11.67 0.18
CA ARG A 155 3.90 11.93 0.74
C ARG A 155 3.41 13.35 0.46
N GLY A 156 4.29 14.25 0.09
CA GLY A 156 4.01 15.68 0.05
C GLY A 156 3.82 16.27 1.45
N LYS A 157 3.49 17.55 1.52
CA LYS A 157 3.33 18.27 2.80
C LYS A 157 2.23 17.66 3.67
N ASP A 158 1.06 17.39 3.08
CA ASP A 158 -0.14 16.94 3.79
C ASP A 158 -0.50 15.47 3.47
N GLY A 159 0.46 14.70 2.91
CA GLY A 159 0.24 13.31 2.51
C GLY A 159 -0.59 13.13 1.25
N MET A 160 -0.79 14.18 0.46
CA MET A 160 -1.64 14.17 -0.74
C MET A 160 -0.95 13.61 -1.99
N ALA A 161 0.35 13.36 -1.94
CA ALA A 161 1.03 12.77 -3.09
C ALA A 161 0.50 11.36 -3.36
N GLY A 162 0.09 11.11 -4.59
CA GLY A 162 -0.53 9.84 -4.98
C GLY A 162 -2.05 9.79 -4.92
N GLU A 163 -2.70 10.84 -4.40
CA GLU A 163 -4.16 10.94 -4.34
C GLU A 163 -4.74 11.34 -5.70
N ILE A 164 -4.68 10.44 -6.64
CA ILE A 164 -5.05 10.69 -8.05
C ILE A 164 -6.55 10.92 -8.25
N ARG A 165 -7.40 10.70 -7.25
CA ARG A 165 -8.82 11.09 -7.29
C ARG A 165 -9.03 12.58 -7.54
N TYR A 166 -8.03 13.39 -7.25
CA TYR A 166 -8.04 14.83 -7.51
C TYR A 166 -7.50 15.23 -8.89
N PHE A 167 -7.11 14.27 -9.71
CA PHE A 167 -6.72 14.58 -11.08
C PHE A 167 -7.92 15.09 -11.89
N PRO A 168 -7.73 16.09 -12.76
CA PRO A 168 -8.81 16.69 -13.55
C PRO A 168 -9.37 15.78 -14.64
N MET A 169 -8.99 14.53 -14.68
CA MET A 169 -9.55 13.51 -15.57
C MET A 169 -10.87 12.92 -15.06
N TYR A 170 -11.25 13.22 -13.83
CA TYR A 170 -12.52 12.81 -13.23
C TYR A 170 -13.53 13.96 -13.32
N ASN A 171 -14.81 13.64 -13.56
CA ASN A 171 -15.87 14.65 -13.65
C ASN A 171 -16.02 15.42 -12.33
N ASP A 172 -15.97 14.67 -11.20
CA ASP A 172 -15.99 15.21 -9.84
C ASP A 172 -14.91 14.52 -9.01
N VAL A 173 -14.49 15.19 -7.93
CA VAL A 173 -13.46 14.66 -7.04
C VAL A 173 -13.92 13.32 -6.44
N GLY A 174 -13.17 12.28 -6.73
CA GLY A 174 -13.43 10.95 -6.21
C GLY A 174 -14.56 10.19 -6.89
N VAL A 175 -15.19 10.76 -7.91
CA VAL A 175 -16.23 10.09 -8.69
C VAL A 175 -15.63 9.49 -9.96
N LEU A 176 -15.85 8.20 -10.19
CA LEU A 176 -15.46 7.56 -11.44
C LEU A 176 -16.21 8.20 -12.60
N PRO A 177 -15.55 8.44 -13.74
CA PRO A 177 -16.23 8.84 -14.96
C PRO A 177 -17.37 7.87 -15.26
N SER A 178 -18.50 8.41 -15.70
CA SER A 178 -19.64 7.58 -16.15
C SER A 178 -19.18 6.56 -17.21
N GLU A 179 -19.98 5.53 -17.45
CA GLU A 179 -19.72 4.33 -18.25
C GLU A 179 -19.05 4.53 -19.64
N SER A 180 -18.92 5.78 -20.09
CA SER A 180 -18.26 6.15 -21.35
C SER A 180 -16.74 5.94 -21.35
N LEU A 181 -16.07 5.90 -20.20
CA LEU A 181 -14.64 5.57 -20.10
C LEU A 181 -14.49 4.11 -19.66
N GLN A 182 -14.01 3.28 -20.57
CA GLN A 182 -13.63 1.91 -20.21
C GLN A 182 -12.54 1.94 -19.12
N ALA A 183 -12.60 1.01 -18.18
CA ALA A 183 -11.64 0.90 -17.09
C ALA A 183 -10.17 0.89 -17.56
N ASP A 184 -9.92 0.31 -18.74
CA ASP A 184 -8.61 0.27 -19.38
C ASP A 184 -8.14 1.68 -19.80
N ASP A 185 -9.03 2.53 -20.32
CA ASP A 185 -8.67 3.89 -20.74
C ASP A 185 -8.38 4.78 -19.53
N LEU A 186 -9.11 4.60 -18.44
CA LEU A 186 -8.83 5.28 -17.18
C LEU A 186 -7.45 4.88 -16.63
N ALA A 187 -7.14 3.59 -16.63
CA ALA A 187 -5.84 3.07 -16.23
C ALA A 187 -4.71 3.67 -17.07
N ILE A 188 -4.84 3.66 -18.39
CA ILE A 188 -3.86 4.23 -19.32
C ILE A 188 -3.66 5.74 -19.08
N ARG A 189 -4.74 6.50 -18.92
CA ARG A 189 -4.67 7.95 -18.65
C ARG A 189 -3.96 8.22 -17.32
N THR A 190 -4.28 7.46 -16.28
CA THR A 190 -3.64 7.56 -14.97
C THR A 190 -2.13 7.30 -15.07
N ILE A 191 -1.74 6.20 -15.71
CA ILE A 191 -0.32 5.84 -15.86
C ILE A 191 0.42 6.91 -16.66
N ARG A 192 -0.15 7.40 -17.77
CA ARG A 192 0.46 8.47 -18.56
C ARG A 192 0.61 9.77 -17.78
N ALA A 193 -0.40 10.16 -17.00
CA ALA A 193 -0.32 11.35 -16.16
C ALA A 193 0.80 11.23 -15.13
N VAL A 194 0.91 10.09 -14.45
CA VAL A 194 2.00 9.79 -13.50
C VAL A 194 3.37 9.86 -14.20
N MET A 195 3.49 9.26 -15.39
CA MET A 195 4.74 9.29 -16.16
C MET A 195 5.10 10.70 -16.61
N CYS A 196 4.12 11.47 -17.06
CA CYS A 196 4.35 12.84 -17.52
C CYS A 196 4.79 13.78 -16.39
N VAL A 197 4.19 13.64 -15.21
CA VAL A 197 4.47 14.55 -14.07
C VAL A 197 5.74 14.17 -13.32
N LEU A 198 6.01 12.87 -13.17
CA LEU A 198 7.05 12.37 -12.28
C LEU A 198 8.23 11.74 -13.00
N ASN A 199 8.06 11.37 -14.27
CA ASN A 199 9.07 10.71 -15.09
C ASN A 199 9.83 9.58 -14.33
N PRO A 200 9.13 8.59 -13.75
CA PRO A 200 9.76 7.56 -12.94
C PRO A 200 10.58 6.61 -13.83
N GLY A 201 11.70 6.11 -13.30
CA GLY A 201 12.50 5.10 -13.99
C GLY A 201 11.82 3.72 -14.04
N TYR A 202 10.83 3.48 -13.17
CA TYR A 202 10.07 2.25 -13.14
C TYR A 202 8.63 2.49 -12.67
N VAL A 203 7.66 1.86 -13.34
CA VAL A 203 6.25 1.86 -12.96
C VAL A 203 5.80 0.43 -12.67
N ALA A 204 5.43 0.16 -11.42
CA ALA A 204 4.85 -1.11 -11.00
C ALA A 204 3.32 -1.02 -11.06
N ILE A 205 2.69 -1.95 -11.75
CA ILE A 205 1.23 -2.02 -11.85
C ILE A 205 0.76 -3.25 -11.08
N TYR A 206 -0.11 -3.02 -10.11
CA TYR A 206 -0.73 -4.06 -9.29
C TYR A 206 -2.21 -4.18 -9.69
N SER A 207 -2.62 -5.35 -10.15
CA SER A 207 -4.01 -5.63 -10.54
C SER A 207 -4.30 -7.12 -10.49
N GLU A 208 -5.49 -7.50 -10.04
CA GLU A 208 -5.98 -8.89 -10.13
C GLU A 208 -6.48 -9.23 -11.54
N THR A 209 -6.89 -8.21 -12.31
CA THR A 209 -7.60 -8.38 -13.59
C THR A 209 -6.91 -7.65 -14.73
N LEU A 210 -5.57 -7.61 -14.72
CA LEU A 210 -4.82 -6.95 -15.78
C LEU A 210 -5.03 -7.66 -17.11
N LYS A 211 -5.68 -6.97 -18.06
CA LYS A 211 -5.87 -7.53 -19.40
C LYS A 211 -4.54 -7.53 -20.17
N PRO A 212 -4.19 -8.63 -20.85
CA PRO A 212 -2.92 -8.72 -21.58
C PRO A 212 -2.67 -7.56 -22.55
N GLY A 213 -3.71 -7.08 -23.23
CA GLY A 213 -3.60 -5.97 -24.18
C GLY A 213 -3.35 -4.58 -23.55
N LEU A 214 -3.56 -4.39 -22.25
CA LEU A 214 -3.37 -3.09 -21.60
C LEU A 214 -1.91 -2.62 -21.67
N ILE A 215 -0.98 -3.50 -21.35
CA ILE A 215 0.45 -3.19 -21.38
C ILE A 215 0.93 -2.86 -22.79
N GLU A 216 0.47 -3.61 -23.78
CA GLU A 216 0.82 -3.36 -25.20
C GLU A 216 0.26 -2.00 -25.68
N ARG A 217 -0.99 -1.69 -25.35
CA ARG A 217 -1.60 -0.39 -25.65
C ARG A 217 -0.81 0.75 -24.98
N LEU A 218 -0.43 0.57 -23.71
CA LEU A 218 0.34 1.55 -22.96
C LEU A 218 1.71 1.80 -23.60
N LYS A 219 2.47 0.74 -23.89
CA LYS A 219 3.77 0.83 -24.58
C LYS A 219 3.67 1.58 -25.91
N LYS A 220 2.68 1.24 -26.73
CA LYS A 220 2.45 1.92 -28.01
C LYS A 220 2.17 3.41 -27.85
N GLN A 221 1.41 3.81 -26.85
CA GLN A 221 1.06 5.20 -26.61
C GLN A 221 2.20 6.03 -26.00
N ILE A 222 3.13 5.38 -25.29
CA ILE A 222 4.30 6.03 -24.69
C ILE A 222 5.42 6.18 -25.74
N SER A 223 5.70 5.12 -26.52
CA SER A 223 6.74 5.14 -27.54
C SER A 223 6.44 6.10 -28.71
N THR A 224 5.17 6.48 -28.93
CA THR A 224 4.81 7.51 -29.92
C THR A 224 4.92 8.93 -29.39
N ALA A 225 5.22 9.11 -28.11
CA ALA A 225 5.39 10.42 -27.47
C ALA A 225 6.86 10.76 -27.16
N ALA A 226 7.78 9.85 -27.45
CA ALA A 226 9.23 10.02 -27.37
C ALA A 226 9.84 10.13 -28.77
#